data_fadf351a772e9f7039eee7bcc8f9fa04
#
_entry.id   fadf351a772e9f7039eee7bcc8f9fa04
#
_cell.length_a   1.000
_cell.length_b   1.000
_cell.length_c   1.000
_cell.angle_alpha   90.00
_cell.angle_beta   90.00
_cell.angle_gamma   90.00
#
_symmetry.space_group_name_H-M   'P 1'
#
loop_
_entity.id
_entity.type
_entity.pdbx_description
1 polymer ?
#
loop_
_entity_poly.entity_id
_entity_poly.type
_entity_poly.pdbx_seq_one_letter_code
_entity_poly.pdbx_strand_id
1 'polypeptide(L)'
;YQWFFGKDGKTSQYGRWSALFDELGINLALAGNNHIYVSTPAIYDGKTTDGTKGTVYIQTPSSDNERGVEYDPQAPLAENGDKIKFRWSEGGNTVGAMHMKVTPEKMTLVLLDRYGNVLDTNYVYPTKQ
;
A
#
# COMPACT_ATOMS: atom_id res chain seq x y z
N TYR A 1 4.66 6.07 7.85
CA TYR A 1 3.34 6.68 7.94
C TYR A 1 2.33 5.93 7.10
N GLN A 2 1.12 5.83 7.63
CA GLN A 2 0.05 4.98 7.15
C GLN A 2 -0.81 5.68 6.10
N TRP A 3 -1.19 4.97 5.04
CA TRP A 3 -2.06 5.55 4.03
C TRP A 3 -3.53 5.58 4.48
N PHE A 4 -4.02 4.50 5.10
CA PHE A 4 -5.45 4.28 5.32
C PHE A 4 -5.86 4.07 6.78
N PHE A 5 -4.90 3.97 7.70
CA PHE A 5 -5.17 3.78 9.11
C PHE A 5 -4.84 5.04 9.89
N GLY A 6 -5.71 5.45 10.77
CA GLY A 6 -5.50 6.57 11.68
C GLY A 6 -6.01 6.24 13.07
N LYS A 7 -5.39 6.79 14.10
CA LYS A 7 -5.80 6.56 15.50
C LYS A 7 -7.25 6.98 15.75
N ASP A 8 -7.71 7.99 15.04
CA ASP A 8 -9.07 8.51 15.14
C ASP A 8 -10.01 7.95 14.06
N GLY A 9 -9.51 7.06 13.20
CA GLY A 9 -10.25 6.52 12.06
C GLY A 9 -10.58 7.54 10.97
N LYS A 10 -10.12 8.77 11.10
CA LYS A 10 -10.46 9.87 10.18
C LYS A 10 -9.26 10.39 9.42
N THR A 11 -8.11 10.46 10.07
CA THR A 11 -6.91 11.03 9.47
C THR A 11 -6.06 9.96 8.82
N SER A 12 -5.90 10.00 7.51
CA SER A 12 -4.99 9.13 6.78
C SER A 12 -4.02 9.95 5.95
N GLN A 13 -2.84 9.43 5.71
CA GLN A 13 -1.87 10.10 4.85
C GLN A 13 -2.34 10.15 3.39
N TYR A 14 -3.15 9.17 2.97
CA TYR A 14 -3.79 9.20 1.66
C TYR A 14 -4.60 10.51 1.47
N GLY A 15 -5.50 10.83 2.39
CA GLY A 15 -6.32 12.04 2.28
C GLY A 15 -5.49 13.33 2.28
N ARG A 16 -4.32 13.30 2.90
CA ARG A 16 -3.43 14.46 2.99
C ARG A 16 -2.62 14.72 1.72
N TRP A 17 -2.19 13.66 1.03
CA TRP A 17 -1.20 13.76 -0.04
C TRP A 17 -1.74 13.41 -1.44
N SER A 18 -2.89 12.75 -1.52
CA SER A 18 -3.38 12.19 -2.78
C SER A 18 -3.56 13.22 -3.89
N ALA A 19 -4.11 14.39 -3.58
CA ALA A 19 -4.31 15.45 -4.57
C ALA A 19 -2.98 15.94 -5.15
N LEU A 20 -1.95 16.09 -4.32
CA LEU A 20 -0.63 16.48 -4.76
C LEU A 20 0.02 15.39 -5.62
N PHE A 21 -0.14 14.13 -5.24
CA PHE A 21 0.40 13.01 -6.02
C PHE A 21 -0.28 12.89 -7.39
N ASP A 22 -1.58 13.15 -7.45
CA ASP A 22 -2.29 13.20 -8.74
C ASP A 22 -1.75 14.32 -9.63
N GLU A 23 -1.56 15.51 -9.07
CA GLU A 23 -1.02 16.67 -9.79
C GLU A 23 0.40 16.42 -10.31
N LEU A 24 1.25 15.81 -9.49
CA LEU A 24 2.64 15.53 -9.84
C LEU A 24 2.83 14.28 -10.71
N GLY A 25 1.78 13.48 -10.93
CA GLY A 25 1.87 12.26 -11.71
C GLY A 25 2.69 11.17 -11.03
N ILE A 26 2.62 11.08 -9.71
CA ILE A 26 3.30 10.03 -8.94
C ILE A 26 2.65 8.68 -9.26
N ASN A 27 3.46 7.69 -9.63
CA ASN A 27 2.96 6.36 -9.98
C ASN A 27 2.91 5.41 -8.78
N LEU A 28 3.84 5.54 -7.84
CA LEU A 28 3.96 4.67 -6.67
C LEU A 28 4.26 5.49 -5.42
N ALA A 29 3.50 5.23 -4.36
CA ALA A 29 3.71 5.81 -3.05
C ALA A 29 3.88 4.69 -2.01
N LEU A 30 5.06 4.64 -1.38
CA LEU A 30 5.38 3.64 -0.36
C LEU A 30 5.33 4.27 1.03
N ALA A 31 4.86 3.50 2.00
CA ALA A 31 4.88 3.88 3.41
C ALA A 31 5.17 2.66 4.29
N GLY A 32 5.58 2.91 5.51
CA GLY A 32 5.81 1.92 6.53
C GLY A 32 5.16 2.30 7.86
N ASN A 33 5.75 1.88 8.96
CA ASN A 33 5.41 2.23 10.34
C ASN A 33 4.31 1.38 10.99
N ASN A 34 3.26 0.99 10.29
CA ASN A 34 2.11 0.32 10.91
C ASN A 34 2.24 -1.20 11.05
N HIS A 35 3.27 -1.80 10.51
CA HIS A 35 3.49 -3.26 10.56
C HIS A 35 2.37 -4.08 9.88
N ILE A 36 1.56 -3.45 9.06
CA ILE A 36 0.49 -4.09 8.28
C ILE A 36 0.73 -3.79 6.82
N TYR A 37 0.69 -4.83 5.99
CA TYR A 37 0.76 -4.64 4.55
C TYR A 37 -0.59 -4.17 4.00
N VAL A 38 -0.56 -3.19 3.14
CA VAL A 38 -1.73 -2.71 2.39
C VAL A 38 -1.30 -2.41 0.96
N SER A 39 -2.12 -2.82 0.01
CA SER A 39 -1.97 -2.40 -1.38
C SER A 39 -3.29 -1.92 -1.97
N THR A 40 -3.19 -1.04 -2.97
CA THR A 40 -4.34 -0.55 -3.72
C THR A 40 -4.13 -0.73 -5.22
N PRO A 41 -5.20 -0.71 -6.02
CA PRO A 41 -5.07 -0.38 -7.44
C PRO A 41 -4.53 1.05 -7.60
N ALA A 42 -4.22 1.45 -8.83
CA ALA A 42 -3.94 2.86 -9.10
C ALA A 42 -5.18 3.72 -8.80
N ILE A 43 -4.97 4.84 -8.14
CA ILE A 43 -6.05 5.75 -7.73
C ILE A 43 -5.76 7.14 -8.30
N TYR A 44 -6.75 7.73 -8.95
CA TYR A 44 -6.72 9.10 -9.44
C TYR A 44 -8.04 9.80 -9.12
N ASP A 45 -7.95 11.01 -8.60
CA ASP A 45 -9.12 11.80 -8.19
C ASP A 45 -10.11 11.00 -7.31
N GLY A 46 -9.56 10.25 -6.36
CA GLY A 46 -10.34 9.44 -5.43
C GLY A 46 -10.97 8.19 -6.02
N LYS A 47 -10.67 7.83 -7.26
CA LYS A 47 -11.27 6.68 -7.94
C LYS A 47 -10.19 5.71 -8.42
N THR A 48 -10.48 4.42 -8.31
CA THR A 48 -9.60 3.39 -8.86
C THR A 48 -9.60 3.45 -10.39
N THR A 49 -8.43 3.19 -10.97
CA THR A 49 -8.23 3.22 -12.43
C THR A 49 -7.73 1.86 -12.93
N ASP A 50 -7.61 1.74 -14.24
CA ASP A 50 -7.04 0.55 -14.89
C ASP A 50 -5.49 0.50 -14.87
N GLY A 51 -4.84 1.46 -14.23
CA GLY A 51 -3.38 1.55 -14.14
C GLY A 51 -2.73 2.46 -15.16
N THR A 52 -3.47 3.01 -16.13
CA THR A 52 -2.92 3.96 -17.11
C THR A 52 -2.68 5.34 -16.51
N LYS A 53 -3.30 5.63 -15.38
CA LYS A 53 -3.24 6.91 -14.68
C LYS A 53 -3.40 6.65 -13.19
N GLY A 54 -2.79 7.48 -12.36
CA GLY A 54 -2.95 7.47 -10.93
C GLY A 54 -1.79 6.83 -10.17
N THR A 55 -1.92 6.82 -8.86
CA THR A 55 -0.90 6.37 -7.92
C THR A 55 -1.32 5.05 -7.28
N VAL A 56 -0.43 4.06 -7.29
CA VAL A 56 -0.57 2.85 -6.47
C VAL A 56 -0.02 3.15 -5.08
N TYR A 57 -0.79 2.88 -4.05
CA TYR A 57 -0.39 3.08 -2.65
C TYR A 57 -0.08 1.74 -2.02
N ILE A 58 1.13 1.60 -1.47
CA ILE A 58 1.55 0.40 -0.77
C ILE A 58 2.09 0.79 0.60
N GLN A 59 1.60 0.11 1.62
CA GLN A 59 2.15 0.14 2.97
C GLN A 59 2.90 -1.16 3.19
N THR A 60 4.19 -1.07 3.46
CA THR A 60 5.05 -2.25 3.59
C THR A 60 4.87 -2.93 4.94
N PRO A 61 5.06 -4.25 5.02
CA PRO A 61 4.94 -4.98 6.28
C PRO A 61 6.15 -4.75 7.17
N SER A 62 6.08 -5.25 8.39
CA SER A 62 7.26 -5.37 9.25
C SER A 62 8.23 -6.42 8.70
N SER A 63 9.52 -6.17 8.83
CA SER A 63 10.57 -7.16 8.55
C SER A 63 11.08 -7.85 9.83
N ASP A 64 10.52 -7.49 10.96
CA ASP A 64 10.88 -8.03 12.26
C ASP A 64 9.59 -8.27 13.07
N ASN A 65 9.58 -9.33 13.86
CA ASN A 65 8.39 -9.75 14.62
C ASN A 65 8.40 -9.33 16.10
N GLU A 66 9.39 -8.58 16.53
CA GLU A 66 9.52 -8.23 17.95
C GLU A 66 8.44 -7.25 18.43
N ARG A 67 8.01 -6.36 17.54
CA ARG A 67 7.07 -5.29 17.89
C ARG A 67 5.61 -5.66 17.70
N GLY A 68 5.34 -6.71 16.94
CA GLY A 68 3.97 -7.08 16.62
C GLY A 68 3.25 -6.05 15.74
N VAL A 69 1.94 -6.10 15.73
CA VAL A 69 1.07 -5.22 14.95
C VAL A 69 0.43 -4.19 15.88
N GLU A 70 0.60 -2.92 15.55
CA GLU A 70 0.02 -1.82 16.35
C GLU A 70 -1.52 -1.77 16.23
N TYR A 71 -2.05 -2.17 15.09
CA TYR A 71 -3.49 -2.13 14.81
C TYR A 71 -3.99 -3.50 14.36
N ASP A 72 -5.24 -3.82 14.74
CA ASP A 72 -5.93 -4.98 14.21
C ASP A 72 -6.10 -4.84 12.68
N PRO A 73 -5.59 -5.78 11.88
CA PRO A 73 -5.73 -5.72 10.43
C PRO A 73 -7.20 -5.84 9.95
N GLN A 74 -8.09 -6.29 10.82
CA GLN A 74 -9.52 -6.37 10.54
C GLN A 74 -10.31 -5.19 11.11
N ALA A 75 -9.64 -4.25 11.79
CA ALA A 75 -10.30 -3.06 12.34
C ALA A 75 -10.98 -2.24 11.22
N PRO A 76 -12.04 -1.49 11.56
CA PRO A 76 -12.64 -0.55 10.61
C PRO A 76 -11.57 0.41 10.06
N LEU A 77 -11.61 0.58 8.75
CA LEU A 77 -10.67 1.45 8.07
C LEU A 77 -11.11 2.90 8.17
N ALA A 78 -10.13 3.79 8.09
CA ALA A 78 -10.38 5.20 7.90
C ALA A 78 -11.08 5.45 6.56
N GLU A 79 -11.48 6.69 6.34
CA GLU A 79 -12.00 7.14 5.07
C GLU A 79 -11.11 6.66 3.90
N ASN A 80 -11.71 6.24 2.82
CA ASN A 80 -11.06 5.66 1.62
C ASN A 80 -10.53 4.21 1.77
N GLY A 81 -10.81 3.54 2.88
CA GLY A 81 -10.43 2.14 3.05
C GLY A 81 -11.08 1.19 2.06
N ASP A 82 -12.20 1.58 1.44
CA ASP A 82 -12.87 0.85 0.36
C ASP A 82 -12.00 0.69 -0.90
N LYS A 83 -10.93 1.47 -1.04
CA LYS A 83 -10.00 1.41 -2.17
C LYS A 83 -8.88 0.38 -1.99
N ILE A 84 -8.78 -0.24 -0.83
CA ILE A 84 -7.78 -1.25 -0.54
C ILE A 84 -8.07 -2.52 -1.36
N LYS A 85 -7.08 -2.98 -2.10
CA LYS A 85 -7.12 -4.24 -2.83
C LYS A 85 -6.80 -5.43 -1.93
N PHE A 86 -5.79 -5.32 -1.11
CA PHE A 86 -5.30 -6.40 -0.26
C PHE A 86 -4.67 -5.83 1.00
N ARG A 87 -4.91 -6.48 2.13
CA ARG A 87 -4.21 -6.18 3.39
C ARG A 87 -3.82 -7.47 4.09
N TRP A 88 -2.67 -7.46 4.75
CA TRP A 88 -2.13 -8.64 5.38
C TRP A 88 -1.40 -8.31 6.68
N SER A 89 -1.66 -9.14 7.67
CA SER A 89 -0.95 -9.18 8.92
C SER A 89 -1.18 -10.56 9.55
N GLU A 90 -0.17 -11.12 10.19
CA GLU A 90 -0.29 -12.37 10.94
C GLU A 90 -0.30 -12.08 12.45
N GLY A 91 -1.24 -11.24 12.90
CA GLY A 91 -1.55 -11.11 14.32
C GLY A 91 -0.36 -10.86 15.25
N GLY A 92 0.52 -9.95 14.95
CA GLY A 92 1.67 -9.64 15.78
C GLY A 92 2.99 -10.28 15.35
N ASN A 93 2.93 -11.26 14.46
CA ASN A 93 4.11 -11.94 13.92
C ASN A 93 4.24 -11.74 12.40
N THR A 94 3.78 -10.61 11.91
CA THR A 94 3.82 -10.31 10.50
C THR A 94 5.23 -9.97 10.07
N VAL A 95 5.91 -10.94 9.49
CA VAL A 95 7.23 -10.75 8.90
C VAL A 95 7.11 -10.95 7.40
N GLY A 96 7.36 -9.89 6.66
CA GLY A 96 7.31 -9.94 5.22
C GLY A 96 8.41 -9.11 4.58
N ALA A 97 8.59 -9.32 3.30
CA ALA A 97 9.52 -8.56 2.49
C ALA A 97 8.88 -8.19 1.16
N MET A 98 9.29 -7.05 0.64
CA MET A 98 8.91 -6.62 -0.70
C MET A 98 10.06 -6.87 -1.66
N HIS A 99 9.76 -7.50 -2.79
CA HIS A 99 10.67 -7.60 -3.93
C HIS A 99 10.15 -6.69 -5.04
N MET A 100 11.00 -5.82 -5.54
CA MET A 100 10.66 -4.90 -6.62
C MET A 100 11.55 -5.18 -7.83
N LYS A 101 10.92 -5.41 -8.98
CA LYS A 101 11.58 -5.49 -10.27
C LYS A 101 11.15 -4.30 -11.13
N VAL A 102 12.11 -3.54 -11.61
CA VAL A 102 11.85 -2.35 -12.42
C VAL A 102 12.35 -2.57 -13.84
N THR A 103 11.47 -2.35 -14.79
CA THR A 103 11.80 -2.33 -16.23
C THR A 103 11.29 -1.02 -16.84
N PRO A 104 11.70 -0.66 -18.07
CA PRO A 104 11.15 0.52 -18.72
C PRO A 104 9.63 0.50 -18.91
N GLU A 105 9.02 -0.70 -18.93
CA GLU A 105 7.60 -0.88 -19.17
C GLU A 105 6.77 -0.84 -17.89
N LYS A 106 7.32 -1.33 -16.76
CA LYS A 106 6.59 -1.41 -15.50
C LYS A 106 7.48 -1.70 -14.31
N MET A 107 6.96 -1.43 -13.12
CA MET A 107 7.46 -1.98 -11.86
C MET A 107 6.57 -3.14 -11.42
N THR A 108 7.18 -4.22 -10.96
CA THR A 108 6.47 -5.35 -10.36
C THR A 108 6.87 -5.44 -8.90
N LEU A 109 5.89 -5.28 -8.00
CA LEU A 109 6.11 -5.35 -6.56
C LEU A 109 5.44 -6.60 -6.03
N VAL A 110 6.22 -7.45 -5.36
CA VAL A 110 5.77 -8.73 -4.83
C VAL A 110 5.94 -8.73 -3.32
N LEU A 111 4.86 -9.06 -2.60
CA LEU A 111 4.91 -9.30 -1.18
C LEU A 111 5.25 -10.78 -0.94
N LEU A 112 6.28 -11.01 -0.16
CA LEU A 112 6.71 -12.34 0.27
C LEU A 112 6.53 -12.49 1.78
N ASP A 113 6.03 -13.64 2.22
CA ASP A 113 6.07 -14.01 3.63
C ASP A 113 7.47 -14.53 4.01
N ARG A 114 7.64 -14.87 5.30
CA ARG A 114 8.92 -15.39 5.81
C ARG A 114 9.33 -16.75 5.24
N TYR A 115 8.43 -17.44 4.57
CA TYR A 115 8.69 -18.74 3.93
C TYR A 115 8.95 -18.60 2.43
N GLY A 116 8.92 -17.38 1.89
CA GLY A 116 9.11 -17.12 0.47
C GLY A 116 7.84 -17.27 -0.38
N ASN A 117 6.67 -17.41 0.23
CA ASN A 117 5.42 -17.47 -0.52
C ASN A 117 5.02 -16.08 -1.02
N VAL A 118 4.57 -16.01 -2.27
CA VAL A 118 4.01 -14.79 -2.84
C VAL A 118 2.59 -14.61 -2.34
N LEU A 119 2.33 -13.52 -1.62
CA LEU A 119 1.03 -13.20 -1.06
C LEU A 119 0.26 -12.17 -1.88
N ASP A 120 0.95 -11.24 -2.52
CA ASP A 120 0.35 -10.19 -3.34
C ASP A 120 1.33 -9.74 -4.41
N THR A 121 0.79 -9.35 -5.56
CA THR A 121 1.57 -8.80 -6.67
C THR A 121 0.90 -7.55 -7.19
N ASN A 122 1.68 -6.48 -7.36
CA ASN A 122 1.21 -5.22 -7.91
C ASN A 122 2.07 -4.81 -9.09
N TYR A 123 1.41 -4.34 -10.13
CA TYR A 123 2.06 -3.75 -11.29
C TYR A 123 1.84 -2.24 -11.28
N VAL A 124 2.91 -1.50 -11.50
CA VAL A 124 2.88 -0.04 -11.57
C VAL A 124 3.40 0.37 -12.95
N TYR A 125 2.57 1.05 -13.71
CA TYR A 125 2.90 1.48 -15.05
C TYR A 125 3.26 2.95 -15.07
N PRO A 126 4.18 3.39 -15.95
CA PRO A 126 4.46 4.80 -16.12
C PRO A 126 3.22 5.51 -16.65
N THR A 127 2.97 6.71 -16.14
CA THR A 127 1.86 7.53 -16.64
C THR A 127 2.08 7.84 -18.10
N LYS A 128 1.09 7.53 -18.93
CA LYS A 128 1.09 7.94 -20.33
C LYS A 128 0.75 9.43 -20.41
N GLN A 129 1.68 10.17 -20.95
CA GLN A 129 1.47 11.58 -21.25
C GLN A 129 0.82 11.75 -22.61
#